data_1aab378b48195f7986742165dd1b1df9
#
_entry.id   1aab378b48195f7986742165dd1b1df9
#
_cell.length_a   1.000
_cell.length_b   1.000
_cell.length_c   1.000
_cell.angle_alpha   90.00
_cell.angle_beta   90.00
_cell.angle_gamma   90.00
#
_symmetry.space_group_name_H-M   'P 1'
#
loop_
_entity.id
_entity.type
_entity.pdbx_description
1 polymer ?
#
loop_
_entity_poly.entity_id
_entity_poly.type
_entity_poly.pdbx_seq_one_letter_code
_entity_poly.pdbx_strand_id
1 'polypeptide(L)'
;MNNNKTLWVLGHKVTYIETIGDYSLMEVSVTPDIPGPPPHYHIDAPELFHLIDGKMDVMIDGTWHSLTKGDSIMVPKNSVHSFRNTGSIESRFITTWSPRGFEGFFLEFGVPVTEENAFEKSVSDEMIQKVVSGCSKYGMILAENT
;
A
#
# COMPACT_ATOMS: atom_id res chain seq x y z
N MET A 1 -17.52 -0.98 18.40
CA MET A 1 -16.87 -2.22 17.94
C MET A 1 -15.90 -1.89 16.82
N ASN A 2 -14.72 -2.48 16.89
CA ASN A 2 -13.70 -2.28 15.88
C ASN A 2 -13.96 -3.24 14.72
N ASN A 3 -14.44 -2.75 13.57
CA ASN A 3 -14.68 -3.55 12.37
C ASN A 3 -13.46 -3.56 11.44
N ASN A 4 -12.29 -3.20 11.96
CA ASN A 4 -11.08 -3.18 11.15
C ASN A 4 -10.64 -4.59 10.78
N LYS A 5 -10.16 -4.74 9.55
CA LYS A 5 -9.56 -5.98 9.05
C LYS A 5 -8.07 -5.75 8.86
N THR A 6 -7.27 -6.66 9.37
CA THR A 6 -5.82 -6.65 9.16
C THR A 6 -5.44 -7.78 8.22
N LEU A 7 -4.70 -7.43 7.17
CA LEU A 7 -4.33 -8.31 6.06
C LEU A 7 -2.82 -8.22 5.83
N TRP A 8 -2.23 -9.34 5.40
CA TRP A 8 -0.91 -9.31 4.77
C TRP A 8 -1.09 -9.05 3.27
N VAL A 9 -0.45 -8.02 2.77
CA VAL A 9 -0.49 -7.65 1.34
C VAL A 9 0.93 -7.52 0.84
N LEU A 10 1.36 -8.47 0.02
CA LEU A 10 2.72 -8.53 -0.55
C LEU A 10 3.82 -8.33 0.52
N GLY A 11 3.64 -8.96 1.68
CA GLY A 11 4.61 -8.93 2.77
C GLY A 11 4.53 -7.73 3.71
N HIS A 12 3.56 -6.83 3.51
CA HIS A 12 3.30 -5.71 4.40
C HIS A 12 1.93 -5.88 5.07
N LYS A 13 1.82 -5.40 6.30
CA LYS A 13 0.58 -5.52 7.07
C LYS A 13 -0.29 -4.29 6.84
N VAL A 14 -1.50 -4.51 6.35
CA VAL A 14 -2.46 -3.46 6.04
C VAL A 14 -3.70 -3.63 6.90
N THR A 15 -4.07 -2.59 7.63
CA THR A 15 -5.33 -2.56 8.38
C THR A 15 -6.32 -1.67 7.65
N TYR A 16 -7.37 -2.30 7.11
CA TYR A 16 -8.48 -1.59 6.49
C TYR A 16 -9.33 -0.94 7.59
N ILE A 17 -9.54 0.37 7.47
CA ILE A 17 -10.38 1.13 8.39
C ILE A 17 -11.65 1.50 7.63
N GLU A 18 -12.79 1.00 8.12
CA GLU A 18 -14.07 1.29 7.49
C GLU A 18 -14.42 2.77 7.69
N THR A 19 -14.82 3.44 6.61
CA THR A 19 -15.12 4.87 6.63
C THR A 19 -16.54 5.15 6.18
N ILE A 20 -17.04 6.30 6.60
CA ILE A 20 -18.30 6.87 6.11
C ILE A 20 -17.93 8.07 5.25
N GLY A 21 -18.21 8.00 3.95
CA GLY A 21 -17.84 9.07 3.03
C GLY A 21 -17.07 8.56 1.83
N ASP A 22 -16.67 9.48 0.97
CA ASP A 22 -16.08 9.16 -0.32
C ASP A 22 -14.54 9.14 -0.24
N TYR A 23 -14.04 8.34 0.68
CA TYR A 23 -12.60 8.10 0.82
C TYR A 23 -12.35 6.71 1.41
N SER A 24 -11.21 6.14 1.09
CA SER A 24 -10.71 4.91 1.72
C SER A 24 -9.53 5.22 2.62
N LEU A 25 -9.36 4.47 3.69
CA LEU A 25 -8.36 4.72 4.72
C LEU A 25 -7.73 3.41 5.16
N MET A 26 -6.39 3.37 5.13
CA MET A 26 -5.61 2.21 5.56
C MET A 26 -4.49 2.64 6.51
N GLU A 27 -4.17 1.79 7.47
CA GLU A 27 -2.92 1.88 8.20
C GLU A 27 -2.00 0.77 7.68
N VAL A 28 -0.78 1.13 7.30
CA VAL A 28 0.18 0.19 6.72
C VAL A 28 1.42 0.11 7.60
N SER A 29 1.79 -1.12 7.96
CA SER A 29 3.07 -1.41 8.61
C SER A 29 4.02 -1.97 7.55
N VAL A 30 5.10 -1.26 7.30
CA VAL A 30 6.08 -1.64 6.28
C VAL A 30 7.15 -2.51 6.90
N THR A 31 7.16 -3.78 6.50
CA THR A 31 8.12 -4.76 6.98
C THR A 31 9.52 -4.44 6.46
N PRO A 32 10.55 -4.37 7.33
CA PRO A 32 11.93 -4.22 6.87
C PRO A 32 12.34 -5.38 5.96
N ASP A 33 13.22 -5.11 5.02
CA ASP A 33 13.79 -6.10 4.07
C ASP A 33 12.78 -6.72 3.09
N ILE A 34 11.52 -6.32 3.14
CA ILE A 34 10.52 -6.69 2.14
C ILE A 34 10.39 -5.53 1.14
N PRO A 35 10.50 -5.79 -0.17
CA PRO A 35 10.33 -4.74 -1.17
C PRO A 35 8.97 -4.05 -1.05
N GLY A 36 8.91 -2.78 -1.37
CA GLY A 36 7.66 -2.09 -1.60
C GLY A 36 6.98 -2.57 -2.88
N PRO A 37 5.82 -2.03 -3.21
CA PRO A 37 5.13 -2.41 -4.44
C PRO A 37 5.96 -2.02 -5.66
N PRO A 38 5.81 -2.73 -6.79
CA PRO A 38 6.42 -2.28 -8.03
C PRO A 38 5.92 -0.87 -8.39
N PRO A 39 6.72 -0.05 -9.07
CA PRO A 39 6.27 1.27 -9.49
C PRO A 39 4.94 1.21 -10.24
N HIS A 40 4.01 2.05 -9.85
CA HIS A 40 2.65 2.05 -10.37
C HIS A 40 2.02 3.44 -10.24
N TYR A 41 0.87 3.63 -10.87
CA TYR A 41 0.07 4.83 -10.69
C TYR A 41 -1.40 4.49 -10.54
N HIS A 42 -2.16 5.38 -9.90
CA HIS A 42 -3.61 5.27 -9.75
C HIS A 42 -4.30 6.22 -10.72
N ILE A 43 -5.28 5.71 -11.45
CA ILE A 43 -6.02 6.52 -12.44
C ILE A 43 -7.27 7.18 -11.85
N ASP A 44 -7.76 6.70 -10.71
CA ASP A 44 -9.04 7.13 -10.17
C ASP A 44 -8.94 8.14 -9.03
N ALA A 45 -7.83 8.14 -8.28
CA ALA A 45 -7.70 8.96 -7.08
C ALA A 45 -6.24 9.30 -6.78
N PRO A 46 -5.97 10.50 -6.22
CA PRO A 46 -4.68 10.77 -5.59
C PRO A 46 -4.54 9.94 -4.32
N GLU A 47 -3.30 9.74 -3.89
CA GLU A 47 -2.98 9.02 -2.66
C GLU A 47 -2.19 9.89 -1.71
N LEU A 48 -2.63 9.97 -0.45
CA LEU A 48 -1.89 10.62 0.62
C LEU A 48 -1.10 9.57 1.41
N PHE A 49 0.17 9.85 1.70
CA PHE A 49 0.96 9.14 2.70
C PHE A 49 1.18 10.06 3.89
N HIS A 50 0.90 9.58 5.10
CA HIS A 50 1.22 10.28 6.33
C HIS A 50 1.97 9.32 7.27
N LEU A 51 3.24 9.59 7.52
CA LEU A 51 4.07 8.72 8.34
C LEU A 51 3.82 8.96 9.83
N ILE A 52 3.38 7.91 10.53
CA ILE A 52 3.07 8.00 11.96
C ILE A 52 4.16 7.42 12.84
N ASP A 53 5.06 6.57 12.30
CA ASP A 53 6.16 6.01 13.07
C ASP A 53 7.26 5.50 12.14
N GLY A 54 8.51 5.58 12.59
CA GLY A 54 9.66 5.10 11.84
C GLY A 54 10.11 6.06 10.74
N LYS A 55 10.70 5.50 9.70
CA LYS A 55 11.18 6.22 8.52
C LYS A 55 10.79 5.44 7.27
N MET A 56 10.50 6.16 6.20
CA MET A 56 10.27 5.54 4.90
C MET A 56 10.62 6.50 3.77
N ASP A 57 10.87 5.94 2.61
CA ASP A 57 11.03 6.72 1.39
C ASP A 57 9.84 6.48 0.47
N VAL A 58 9.37 7.55 -0.17
CA VAL A 58 8.33 7.49 -1.19
C VAL A 58 8.91 8.03 -2.50
N MET A 59 8.82 7.24 -3.56
CA MET A 59 9.22 7.67 -4.90
C MET A 59 8.01 8.24 -5.62
N ILE A 60 8.17 9.42 -6.23
CA ILE A 60 7.18 10.04 -7.10
C ILE A 60 7.88 10.46 -8.39
N ASP A 61 7.44 9.90 -9.51
CA ASP A 61 7.97 10.21 -10.85
C ASP A 61 9.50 10.16 -10.91
N GLY A 62 10.08 9.13 -10.29
CA GLY A 62 11.51 8.88 -10.30
C GLY A 62 12.31 9.55 -9.19
N THR A 63 11.71 10.41 -8.38
CA THR A 63 12.38 11.11 -7.28
C THR A 63 12.00 10.48 -5.95
N TRP A 64 12.99 10.07 -5.16
CA TRP A 64 12.78 9.54 -3.82
C TRP A 64 12.72 10.67 -2.79
N HIS A 65 11.68 10.65 -1.97
CA HIS A 65 11.47 11.59 -0.86
C HIS A 65 11.55 10.81 0.45
N SER A 66 12.43 11.25 1.36
CA SER A 66 12.57 10.62 2.68
C SER A 66 11.59 11.26 3.65
N LEU A 67 10.77 10.43 4.29
CA LEU A 67 9.81 10.85 5.29
C LEU A 67 10.27 10.43 6.68
N THR A 68 10.06 11.30 7.65
CA THR A 68 10.20 11.01 9.08
C THR A 68 8.85 11.19 9.77
N LYS A 69 8.73 10.74 11.00
CA LYS A 69 7.49 10.80 11.79
C LYS A 69 6.82 12.17 11.70
N GLY A 70 5.57 12.21 11.30
CA GLY A 70 4.77 13.42 11.16
C GLY A 70 4.75 14.01 9.75
N ASP A 71 5.62 13.54 8.85
CA ASP A 71 5.65 14.01 7.47
C ASP A 71 4.50 13.43 6.64
N SER A 72 4.04 14.23 5.68
CA SER A 72 3.02 13.82 4.70
C SER A 72 3.50 14.11 3.30
N ILE A 73 3.08 13.30 2.34
CA ILE A 73 3.31 13.54 0.92
C ILE A 73 2.06 13.12 0.13
N MET A 74 1.70 13.92 -0.85
CA MET A 74 0.55 13.63 -1.72
C MET A 74 1.05 13.18 -3.09
N VAL A 75 0.54 12.03 -3.54
CA VAL A 75 0.80 11.51 -4.87
C VAL A 75 -0.39 11.86 -5.77
N PRO A 76 -0.20 12.70 -6.79
CA PRO A 76 -1.27 13.01 -7.73
C PRO A 76 -1.74 11.79 -8.52
N LYS A 77 -2.96 11.86 -9.06
CA LYS A 77 -3.42 10.86 -10.03
C LYS A 77 -2.41 10.75 -11.17
N ASN A 78 -2.20 9.53 -11.65
CA ASN A 78 -1.34 9.22 -12.78
C ASN A 78 0.17 9.43 -12.54
N SER A 79 0.58 9.83 -11.34
CA SER A 79 2.01 9.90 -10.99
C SER A 79 2.53 8.54 -10.58
N VAL A 80 3.59 8.09 -11.25
CA VAL A 80 4.24 6.81 -10.92
C VAL A 80 4.89 6.92 -9.54
N HIS A 81 4.61 5.96 -8.68
CA HIS A 81 5.13 5.98 -7.31
C HIS A 81 5.38 4.58 -6.76
N SER A 82 6.13 4.55 -5.68
CA SER A 82 6.39 3.38 -4.85
C SER A 82 6.87 3.85 -3.49
N PHE A 83 6.99 2.93 -2.55
CA PHE A 83 7.57 3.22 -1.25
C PHE A 83 8.53 2.10 -0.84
N ARG A 84 9.39 2.41 0.12
CA ARG A 84 10.32 1.42 0.69
C ARG A 84 10.68 1.79 2.12
N ASN A 85 11.04 0.78 2.90
CA ASN A 85 11.63 0.94 4.23
C ASN A 85 13.08 0.44 4.16
N THR A 86 14.04 1.36 4.16
CA THR A 86 15.47 1.05 4.09
C THR A 86 16.09 0.83 5.47
N GLY A 87 15.30 1.01 6.53
CA GLY A 87 15.75 0.81 7.90
C GLY A 87 15.65 -0.64 8.35
N SER A 88 15.99 -0.88 9.63
CA SER A 88 15.96 -2.19 10.25
C SER A 88 14.72 -2.41 11.14
N ILE A 89 13.92 -1.36 11.35
CA ILE A 89 12.71 -1.42 12.15
C ILE A 89 11.50 -1.12 11.28
N GLU A 90 10.34 -1.65 11.70
CA GLU A 90 9.07 -1.41 11.03
C GLU A 90 8.74 0.09 11.01
N SER A 91 8.18 0.56 9.90
CA SER A 91 7.60 1.89 9.81
C SER A 91 6.09 1.78 9.61
N ARG A 92 5.34 2.78 10.07
CA ARG A 92 3.88 2.78 9.94
C ARG A 92 3.42 4.09 9.32
N PHE A 93 2.51 3.99 8.37
CA PHE A 93 1.90 5.17 7.76
C PHE A 93 0.39 4.97 7.59
N ILE A 94 -0.30 6.10 7.50
CA ILE A 94 -1.71 6.14 7.09
C ILE A 94 -1.71 6.55 5.62
N THR A 95 -2.55 5.88 4.85
CA THR A 95 -2.77 6.24 3.45
C THR A 95 -4.27 6.33 3.17
N THR A 96 -4.63 7.27 2.31
CA THR A 96 -6.03 7.50 1.95
C THR A 96 -6.15 7.84 0.47
N TRP A 97 -7.26 7.41 -0.13
CA TRP A 97 -7.65 7.71 -1.51
C TRP A 97 -9.04 8.35 -1.50
N SER A 98 -9.22 9.40 -2.31
CA SER A 98 -10.52 10.03 -2.53
C SER A 98 -10.66 10.39 -4.02
N PRO A 99 -11.71 9.92 -4.71
CA PRO A 99 -12.83 9.10 -4.19
C PRO A 99 -12.42 7.70 -3.73
N ARG A 100 -13.32 7.06 -2.98
CA ARG A 100 -13.10 5.70 -2.51
C ARG A 100 -13.17 4.69 -3.67
N GLY A 101 -12.68 3.48 -3.41
CA GLY A 101 -12.71 2.35 -4.37
C GLY A 101 -11.47 1.49 -4.30
N PHE A 102 -10.31 2.07 -4.01
CA PHE A 102 -9.07 1.30 -3.99
C PHE A 102 -9.00 0.28 -2.82
N GLU A 103 -9.84 0.41 -1.81
CA GLU A 103 -9.95 -0.58 -0.73
C GLU A 103 -10.26 -1.98 -1.27
N GLY A 104 -10.92 -2.08 -2.40
CA GLY A 104 -11.19 -3.37 -3.05
C GLY A 104 -9.93 -4.16 -3.37
N PHE A 105 -8.85 -3.48 -3.74
CA PHE A 105 -7.55 -4.12 -4.00
C PHE A 105 -7.07 -4.89 -2.76
N PHE A 106 -7.07 -4.24 -1.62
CA PHE A 106 -6.61 -4.86 -0.37
C PHE A 106 -7.52 -6.01 0.06
N LEU A 107 -8.83 -5.85 -0.11
CA LEU A 107 -9.79 -6.88 0.26
C LEU A 107 -9.72 -8.11 -0.66
N GLU A 108 -9.39 -7.92 -1.93
CA GLU A 108 -9.24 -9.04 -2.86
C GLU A 108 -7.89 -9.75 -2.73
N PHE A 109 -6.78 -9.00 -2.63
CA PHE A 109 -5.43 -9.56 -2.67
C PHE A 109 -4.79 -9.73 -1.30
N GLY A 110 -5.40 -9.20 -0.25
CA GLY A 110 -4.90 -9.36 1.10
C GLY A 110 -5.21 -10.74 1.68
N VAL A 111 -4.30 -11.26 2.48
CA VAL A 111 -4.48 -12.51 3.20
C VAL A 111 -4.75 -12.17 4.67
N PRO A 112 -5.90 -12.54 5.24
CA PRO A 112 -6.19 -12.26 6.65
C PRO A 112 -5.07 -12.76 7.55
N VAL A 113 -4.63 -11.93 8.50
CA VAL A 113 -3.53 -12.29 9.41
C VAL A 113 -3.86 -13.51 10.28
N THR A 114 -5.16 -13.85 10.39
CA THR A 114 -5.62 -15.02 11.15
C THR A 114 -5.49 -16.33 10.37
N GLU A 115 -5.20 -16.29 9.07
CA GLU A 115 -4.96 -17.50 8.29
C GLU A 115 -3.59 -18.11 8.61
N GLU A 116 -3.53 -19.43 8.55
CA GLU A 116 -2.26 -20.15 8.68
C GLU A 116 -1.33 -19.77 7.52
N ASN A 117 -0.07 -19.49 7.84
CA ASN A 117 0.96 -19.08 6.85
C ASN A 117 0.55 -17.86 6.03
N ALA A 118 -0.14 -16.90 6.65
CA ALA A 118 -0.68 -15.74 5.96
C ALA A 118 0.41 -14.87 5.33
N PHE A 119 1.53 -14.64 6.03
CA PHE A 119 2.64 -13.87 5.47
C PHE A 119 3.21 -14.56 4.23
N GLU A 120 3.53 -15.85 4.32
CA GLU A 120 4.12 -16.62 3.23
C GLU A 120 3.18 -16.67 2.02
N LYS A 121 1.89 -16.79 2.25
CA LYS A 121 0.88 -16.74 1.17
C LYS A 121 0.89 -15.38 0.47
N SER A 122 1.08 -14.29 1.23
CA SER A 122 1.06 -12.94 0.69
C SER A 122 2.24 -12.63 -0.23
N VAL A 123 3.36 -13.34 -0.09
CA VAL A 123 4.58 -13.15 -0.89
C VAL A 123 4.83 -14.31 -1.86
N SER A 124 3.89 -15.22 -2.00
CA SER A 124 4.01 -16.36 -2.93
C SER A 124 3.99 -15.89 -4.39
N ASP A 125 4.65 -16.65 -5.26
CA ASP A 125 4.62 -16.38 -6.70
C ASP A 125 3.20 -16.36 -7.24
N GLU A 126 2.35 -17.25 -6.75
CA GLU A 126 0.93 -17.29 -7.12
C GLU A 126 0.21 -15.98 -6.79
N MET A 127 0.43 -15.45 -5.58
CA MET A 127 -0.19 -14.19 -5.17
C MET A 127 0.35 -13.01 -5.99
N ILE A 128 1.66 -12.97 -6.20
CA ILE A 128 2.28 -11.92 -7.03
C ILE A 128 1.67 -11.91 -8.43
N GLN A 129 1.50 -13.09 -9.05
CA GLN A 129 0.87 -13.19 -10.36
C GLN A 129 -0.59 -12.74 -10.35
N LYS A 130 -1.33 -13.04 -9.30
CA LYS A 130 -2.72 -12.57 -9.15
C LYS A 130 -2.78 -11.04 -9.09
N VAL A 131 -1.88 -10.43 -8.31
CA VAL A 131 -1.81 -8.97 -8.20
C VAL A 131 -1.46 -8.34 -9.55
N VAL A 132 -0.42 -8.83 -10.20
CA VAL A 132 0.02 -8.31 -11.52
C VAL A 132 -1.12 -8.40 -12.54
N SER A 133 -1.85 -9.51 -12.56
CA SER A 133 -2.94 -9.73 -13.52
C SER A 133 -4.22 -8.96 -13.19
N GLY A 134 -4.45 -8.63 -11.92
CA GLY A 134 -5.75 -8.12 -11.46
C GLY A 134 -5.76 -6.70 -10.92
N CYS A 135 -4.62 -6.07 -10.68
CA CYS A 135 -4.59 -4.75 -10.04
C CYS A 135 -5.25 -3.65 -10.88
N SER A 136 -5.26 -3.78 -12.20
CA SER A 136 -5.90 -2.79 -13.09
C SER A 136 -7.41 -2.68 -12.88
N LYS A 137 -8.05 -3.73 -12.35
CA LYS A 137 -9.46 -3.71 -11.98
C LYS A 137 -9.78 -2.60 -10.97
N TYR A 138 -8.80 -2.23 -10.16
CA TYR A 138 -8.94 -1.18 -9.14
C TYR A 138 -8.24 0.12 -9.54
N GLY A 139 -7.95 0.29 -10.82
CA GLY A 139 -7.30 1.50 -11.33
C GLY A 139 -5.82 1.62 -11.00
N MET A 140 -5.20 0.57 -10.49
CA MET A 140 -3.76 0.52 -10.27
C MET A 140 -3.07 -0.02 -11.52
N ILE A 141 -2.24 0.80 -12.13
CA ILE A 141 -1.54 0.45 -13.38
C ILE A 141 -0.05 0.35 -13.09
N LEU A 142 0.52 -0.80 -13.41
CA LEU A 142 1.97 -1.00 -13.25
C LEU A 142 2.72 -0.19 -14.30
N ALA A 143 3.77 0.51 -13.87
CA ALA A 143 4.61 1.26 -14.79
C ALA A 143 5.41 0.28 -15.67
N GLU A 144 5.51 0.61 -16.97
CA GLU A 144 6.33 -0.18 -17.87
C GLU A 144 7.80 0.04 -17.53
N ASN A 145 8.57 -1.05 -17.57
CA ASN A 145 10.02 -0.95 -17.47
C ASN A 145 10.54 -0.39 -18.79
N THR A 146 11.01 0.83 -18.75
CA THR A 146 11.72 1.44 -19.89
C THR A 146 13.20 1.12 -19.81
#